data_17a2a691bbc16ed0c17e559c4fef9de4
#
_entry.id   17a2a691bbc16ed0c17e559c4fef9de4
#
_cell.length_a   1.000
_cell.length_b   1.000
_cell.length_c   1.000
_cell.angle_alpha   90.00
_cell.angle_beta   90.00
_cell.angle_gamma   90.00
#
_symmetry.space_group_name_H-M   'P 1'
#
loop_
_entity.id
_entity.type
_entity.pdbx_description
1 polymer ?
#
loop_
_entity_poly.entity_id
_entity_poly.type
_entity_poly.pdbx_seq_one_letter_code
_entity_poly.pdbx_strand_id
1 'polypeptide(L)'
;AGLNPIAIEDLTGFPEMMDGRVKTLHPAVHGGVLARRDLETHMASMAEHNIAPIDLVCVNLYPFEQTIRREGVSEPEAIEQIDIGGPALVRSAAKNHPFVAVVTMPSQYDSLVTELSQHDGCTSFALRRELASAAFARTAEYDATIAAWMSGTSGTTFPSVLRLNYVGQHQLRYGENPHQAAAVY
;
A
#
# COMPACT_ATOMS: atom_id res chain seq x y z
N ALA A 1 -22.97 6.82 5.63
CA ALA A 1 -22.66 5.88 6.73
C ALA A 1 -22.63 6.55 8.12
N GLY A 2 -22.83 7.88 8.23
CA GLY A 2 -22.87 8.60 9.52
C GLY A 2 -21.50 8.84 10.18
N LEU A 3 -20.40 8.60 9.48
CA LEU A 3 -19.05 8.95 9.93
C LEU A 3 -18.74 10.40 9.56
N ASN A 4 -18.09 11.13 10.46
CA ASN A 4 -17.57 12.46 10.21
C ASN A 4 -16.08 12.35 9.83
N PRO A 5 -15.72 12.44 8.54
CA PRO A 5 -14.33 12.39 8.13
C PRO A 5 -13.63 13.69 8.55
N ILE A 6 -12.35 13.59 8.92
CA ILE A 6 -11.46 14.72 9.10
C ILE A 6 -10.68 14.88 7.80
N ALA A 7 -10.68 16.09 7.24
CA ALA A 7 -9.90 16.38 6.05
C ALA A 7 -8.39 16.31 6.37
N ILE A 8 -7.59 15.90 5.39
CA ILE A 8 -6.15 15.74 5.62
C ILE A 8 -5.46 17.07 5.92
N GLU A 9 -5.95 18.17 5.35
CA GLU A 9 -5.49 19.53 5.64
C GLU A 9 -5.77 19.96 7.08
N ASP A 10 -6.84 19.48 7.69
CA ASP A 10 -7.12 19.73 9.12
C ASP A 10 -6.14 18.96 10.02
N LEU A 11 -5.72 17.76 9.58
CA LEU A 11 -4.72 16.97 10.31
C LEU A 11 -3.31 17.53 10.16
N THR A 12 -2.96 18.02 8.98
CA THR A 12 -1.60 18.50 8.67
C THR A 12 -1.40 19.98 8.96
N GLY A 13 -2.49 20.75 9.04
CA GLY A 13 -2.45 22.21 9.05
C GLY A 13 -1.88 22.80 7.74
N PHE A 14 -1.87 22.02 6.66
CA PHE A 14 -1.27 22.39 5.38
C PHE A 14 -2.24 22.09 4.22
N PRO A 15 -2.46 23.06 3.31
CA PRO A 15 -3.40 22.87 2.20
C PRO A 15 -2.86 21.85 1.19
N GLU A 16 -3.78 21.19 0.50
CA GLU A 16 -3.46 20.41 -0.69
C GLU A 16 -2.85 21.31 -1.76
N MET A 17 -1.78 20.85 -2.41
CA MET A 17 -1.07 21.62 -3.41
C MET A 17 -0.91 20.87 -4.72
N MET A 18 -0.65 21.62 -5.81
CA MET A 18 -0.31 21.07 -7.11
C MET A 18 -1.38 20.10 -7.62
N ASP A 19 -2.64 20.50 -7.53
CA ASP A 19 -3.81 19.72 -7.97
C ASP A 19 -3.88 18.33 -7.32
N GLY A 20 -3.49 18.24 -6.03
CA GLY A 20 -3.54 16.98 -5.27
C GLY A 20 -2.27 16.14 -5.30
N ARG A 21 -1.26 16.53 -6.05
CA ARG A 21 0.02 15.77 -6.10
C ARG A 21 0.76 15.77 -4.75
N VAL A 22 0.55 16.78 -3.92
CA VAL A 22 1.10 16.86 -2.56
C VAL A 22 -0.04 17.01 -1.57
N LYS A 23 -0.33 15.97 -0.83
CA LYS A 23 -1.44 15.90 0.13
C LYS A 23 -1.08 15.11 1.38
N THR A 24 -0.77 13.83 1.25
CA THR A 24 -0.42 12.93 2.37
C THR A 24 1.08 12.86 2.65
N LEU A 25 1.93 13.39 1.78
CA LEU A 25 3.39 13.43 1.96
C LEU A 25 3.78 14.53 2.96
N HIS A 26 3.41 14.31 4.23
CA HIS A 26 3.59 15.27 5.29
C HIS A 26 4.11 14.61 6.57
N PRO A 27 5.02 15.25 7.35
CA PRO A 27 5.55 14.67 8.59
C PRO A 27 4.48 14.28 9.61
N ALA A 28 3.38 15.04 9.73
CA ALA A 28 2.30 14.71 10.65
C ALA A 28 1.63 13.37 10.28
N VAL A 29 1.49 13.05 8.99
CA VAL A 29 0.93 11.78 8.53
C VAL A 29 1.94 10.65 8.67
N HIS A 30 3.11 10.80 8.06
CA HIS A 30 4.13 9.74 8.08
C HIS A 30 4.74 9.52 9.46
N GLY A 31 4.82 10.55 10.30
CA GLY A 31 5.21 10.43 11.70
C GLY A 31 4.21 9.59 12.49
N GLY A 32 2.91 9.83 12.33
CA GLY A 32 1.85 9.04 12.96
C GLY A 32 1.86 7.57 12.57
N VAL A 33 2.24 7.26 11.31
CA VAL A 33 2.34 5.90 10.79
C VAL A 33 3.66 5.22 11.15
N LEU A 34 4.81 5.92 11.07
CA LEU A 34 6.15 5.33 11.18
C LEU A 34 6.71 5.28 12.59
N ALA A 35 6.10 6.00 13.55
CA ALA A 35 6.62 6.03 14.91
C ALA A 35 6.60 4.63 15.55
N ARG A 36 7.73 4.22 16.07
CA ARG A 36 7.86 3.04 16.92
C ARG A 36 7.38 3.38 18.32
N ARG A 37 6.23 2.82 18.68
CA ARG A 37 5.53 3.15 19.95
C ARG A 37 6.18 2.53 21.19
N ASP A 38 7.12 1.62 20.97
CA ASP A 38 7.96 1.00 21.99
C ASP A 38 9.27 1.80 22.27
N LEU A 39 9.50 2.90 21.52
CA LEU A 39 10.65 3.77 21.71
C LEU A 39 10.23 5.11 22.31
N GLU A 40 10.71 5.40 23.51
CA GLU A 40 10.43 6.64 24.24
C GLU A 40 10.81 7.88 23.43
N THR A 41 11.94 7.86 22.73
CA THR A 41 12.40 8.96 21.87
C THR A 41 11.42 9.27 20.74
N HIS A 42 10.80 8.24 20.13
CA HIS A 42 9.78 8.44 19.09
C HIS A 42 8.50 9.02 19.69
N MET A 43 8.07 8.52 20.84
CA MET A 43 6.88 9.03 21.52
C MET A 43 7.06 10.47 22.01
N ALA A 44 8.23 10.82 22.49
CA ALA A 44 8.58 12.19 22.87
C ALA A 44 8.54 13.14 21.66
N SER A 45 9.10 12.73 20.52
CA SER A 45 9.07 13.51 19.28
C SER A 45 7.64 13.70 18.76
N MET A 46 6.79 12.67 18.80
CA MET A 46 5.37 12.79 18.44
C MET A 46 4.66 13.81 19.33
N ALA A 47 4.90 13.76 20.64
CA ALA A 47 4.31 14.71 21.60
C ALA A 47 4.80 16.14 21.35
N GLU A 48 6.09 16.34 21.10
CA GLU A 48 6.69 17.65 20.80
C GLU A 48 6.06 18.30 19.56
N HIS A 49 5.78 17.48 18.53
CA HIS A 49 5.25 17.96 17.26
C HIS A 49 3.74 17.81 17.12
N ASN A 50 3.02 17.45 18.20
CA ASN A 50 1.57 17.22 18.21
C ASN A 50 1.09 16.20 17.15
N ILE A 51 1.87 15.13 16.93
CA ILE A 51 1.56 14.07 15.98
C ILE A 51 0.75 12.97 16.68
N ALA A 52 -0.46 12.72 16.22
CA ALA A 52 -1.28 11.61 16.69
C ALA A 52 -0.86 10.29 16.02
N PRO A 53 -0.89 9.15 16.75
CA PRO A 53 -0.64 7.83 16.16
C PRO A 53 -1.75 7.45 15.18
N ILE A 54 -1.36 6.79 14.09
CA ILE A 54 -2.27 6.21 13.10
C ILE A 54 -2.17 4.69 13.18
N ASP A 55 -3.28 4.02 13.48
CA ASP A 55 -3.34 2.58 13.74
C ASP A 55 -3.67 1.75 12.50
N LEU A 56 -4.36 2.36 11.54
CA LEU A 56 -4.82 1.72 10.32
C LEU A 56 -4.62 2.64 9.12
N VAL A 57 -4.03 2.08 8.07
CA VAL A 57 -3.94 2.70 6.75
C VAL A 57 -4.75 1.85 5.77
N CYS A 58 -5.73 2.47 5.13
CA CYS A 58 -6.56 1.82 4.10
C CYS A 58 -6.45 2.64 2.81
N VAL A 59 -5.73 2.11 1.83
CA VAL A 59 -5.42 2.81 0.57
C VAL A 59 -5.55 1.86 -0.61
N ASN A 60 -6.47 2.15 -1.51
CA ASN A 60 -6.50 1.57 -2.84
C ASN A 60 -5.68 2.47 -3.78
N LEU A 61 -4.63 1.93 -4.38
CA LEU A 61 -3.79 2.68 -5.32
C LEU A 61 -4.60 3.12 -6.55
N TYR A 62 -4.18 4.20 -7.19
CA TYR A 62 -4.79 4.65 -8.44
C TYR A 62 -4.75 3.54 -9.48
N PRO A 63 -5.80 3.43 -10.33
CA PRO A 63 -5.97 2.31 -11.25
C PRO A 63 -5.12 2.48 -12.52
N PHE A 64 -3.81 2.67 -12.37
CA PHE A 64 -2.86 2.89 -13.46
C PHE A 64 -2.97 1.82 -14.55
N GLU A 65 -3.00 0.54 -14.16
CA GLU A 65 -3.12 -0.58 -15.09
C GLU A 65 -4.40 -0.52 -15.94
N GLN A 66 -5.52 -0.14 -15.32
CA GLN A 66 -6.80 0.01 -16.05
C GLN A 66 -6.74 1.22 -16.99
N THR A 67 -6.06 2.28 -16.59
CA THR A 67 -5.91 3.49 -17.39
C THR A 67 -5.10 3.22 -18.66
N ILE A 68 -3.94 2.57 -18.55
CA ILE A 68 -3.10 2.28 -19.73
C ILE A 68 -3.67 1.26 -20.69
N ARG A 69 -4.73 0.50 -20.29
CA ARG A 69 -5.47 -0.42 -21.16
C ARG A 69 -6.61 0.24 -21.93
N ARG A 70 -6.96 1.48 -21.59
CA ARG A 70 -8.02 2.22 -22.31
C ARG A 70 -7.52 2.62 -23.68
N GLU A 71 -8.37 2.41 -24.70
CA GLU A 71 -8.09 2.88 -26.05
C GLU A 71 -8.02 4.42 -26.11
N GLY A 72 -7.01 4.95 -26.75
CA GLY A 72 -6.84 6.40 -26.95
C GLY A 72 -6.32 7.17 -25.75
N VAL A 73 -5.91 6.52 -24.64
CA VAL A 73 -5.28 7.23 -23.52
C VAL A 73 -3.97 7.87 -23.96
N SER A 74 -3.79 9.14 -23.64
CA SER A 74 -2.54 9.86 -23.89
C SER A 74 -1.48 9.55 -22.83
N GLU A 75 -0.22 9.72 -23.21
CA GLU A 75 0.90 9.54 -22.26
C GLU A 75 0.79 10.48 -21.04
N PRO A 76 0.46 11.78 -21.18
CA PRO A 76 0.25 12.64 -20.01
C PRO A 76 -0.88 12.17 -19.09
N GLU A 77 -2.00 11.67 -19.64
CA GLU A 77 -3.10 11.11 -18.82
C GLU A 77 -2.68 9.86 -18.07
N ALA A 78 -1.88 8.99 -18.69
CA ALA A 78 -1.35 7.81 -18.02
C ALA A 78 -0.37 8.20 -16.89
N ILE A 79 0.53 9.16 -17.13
CA ILE A 79 1.47 9.68 -16.13
C ILE A 79 0.74 10.26 -14.92
N GLU A 80 -0.37 10.97 -15.13
CA GLU A 80 -1.17 11.56 -14.04
C GLU A 80 -1.83 10.51 -13.14
N GLN A 81 -1.97 9.27 -13.60
CA GLN A 81 -2.46 8.14 -12.79
C GLN A 81 -1.36 7.38 -12.04
N ILE A 82 -0.12 7.87 -12.08
CA ILE A 82 0.95 7.32 -11.23
C ILE A 82 0.80 7.87 -9.82
N ASP A 83 0.36 7.02 -8.92
CA ASP A 83 0.17 7.36 -7.51
C ASP A 83 1.53 7.40 -6.79
N ILE A 84 1.82 8.52 -6.15
CA ILE A 84 3.04 8.73 -5.35
C ILE A 84 2.73 8.60 -3.86
N GLY A 85 1.71 9.30 -3.40
CA GLY A 85 1.36 9.36 -1.98
C GLY A 85 0.83 8.03 -1.44
N GLY A 86 0.02 7.33 -2.21
CA GLY A 86 -0.54 6.03 -1.86
C GLY A 86 0.54 4.99 -1.60
N PRO A 87 1.42 4.67 -2.54
CA PRO A 87 2.53 3.73 -2.33
C PRO A 87 3.45 4.13 -1.17
N ALA A 88 3.76 5.42 -1.00
CA ALA A 88 4.57 5.91 0.10
C ALA A 88 3.91 5.61 1.46
N LEU A 89 2.62 5.87 1.59
CA LEU A 89 1.85 5.64 2.81
C LEU A 89 1.69 4.13 3.10
N VAL A 90 1.36 3.34 2.09
CA VAL A 90 1.26 1.88 2.17
C VAL A 90 2.57 1.25 2.65
N ARG A 91 3.70 1.64 2.05
CA ARG A 91 5.03 1.14 2.43
C ARG A 91 5.43 1.56 3.85
N SER A 92 5.07 2.78 4.27
CA SER A 92 5.31 3.26 5.62
C SER A 92 4.56 2.42 6.66
N ALA A 93 3.27 2.16 6.42
CA ALA A 93 2.44 1.34 7.30
C ALA A 93 2.92 -0.12 7.32
N ALA A 94 3.21 -0.72 6.17
CA ALA A 94 3.74 -2.07 6.07
C ALA A 94 5.07 -2.25 6.81
N LYS A 95 5.99 -1.27 6.71
CA LYS A 95 7.23 -1.26 7.47
C LYS A 95 6.98 -1.24 8.98
N ASN A 96 5.97 -0.51 9.43
CA ASN A 96 5.63 -0.36 10.85
C ASN A 96 4.49 -1.32 11.29
N HIS A 97 4.32 -2.46 10.63
CA HIS A 97 3.28 -3.45 10.93
C HIS A 97 3.25 -3.97 12.40
N PRO A 98 4.30 -3.87 13.22
CA PRO A 98 4.14 -4.16 14.64
C PRO A 98 3.08 -3.30 15.33
N PHE A 99 2.81 -2.11 14.81
CA PHE A 99 1.90 -1.13 15.41
C PHE A 99 0.74 -0.70 14.50
N VAL A 100 0.87 -0.87 13.17
CA VAL A 100 -0.06 -0.35 12.17
C VAL A 100 -0.57 -1.47 11.27
N ALA A 101 -1.88 -1.55 11.09
CA ALA A 101 -2.48 -2.37 10.06
C ALA A 101 -2.50 -1.63 8.72
N VAL A 102 -2.30 -2.35 7.60
CA VAL A 102 -2.36 -1.76 6.26
C VAL A 102 -3.24 -2.60 5.33
N VAL A 103 -4.24 -1.97 4.73
CA VAL A 103 -5.18 -2.60 3.80
C VAL A 103 -5.05 -1.92 2.45
N THR A 104 -4.88 -2.71 1.39
CA THR A 104 -4.60 -2.22 0.03
C THR A 104 -5.61 -2.69 -1.02
N MET A 105 -6.52 -3.57 -0.63
CA MET A 105 -7.53 -4.13 -1.53
C MET A 105 -8.87 -4.34 -0.82
N PRO A 106 -10.01 -4.13 -1.50
CA PRO A 106 -11.33 -4.36 -0.92
C PRO A 106 -11.55 -5.79 -0.40
N SER A 107 -10.91 -6.80 -1.01
CA SER A 107 -10.99 -8.19 -0.57
C SER A 107 -10.44 -8.44 0.85
N GLN A 108 -9.71 -7.49 1.42
CA GLN A 108 -9.16 -7.57 2.78
C GLN A 108 -10.10 -6.97 3.84
N TYR A 109 -11.18 -6.26 3.44
CA TYR A 109 -12.04 -5.53 4.37
C TYR A 109 -12.78 -6.46 5.33
N ASP A 110 -13.33 -7.56 4.84
CA ASP A 110 -14.11 -8.49 5.67
C ASP A 110 -13.25 -9.16 6.75
N SER A 111 -12.01 -9.53 6.42
CA SER A 111 -11.07 -10.10 7.39
C SER A 111 -10.67 -9.07 8.45
N LEU A 112 -10.42 -7.82 8.06
CA LEU A 112 -10.13 -6.74 9.00
C LEU A 112 -11.31 -6.47 9.95
N VAL A 113 -12.52 -6.34 9.41
CA VAL A 113 -13.74 -6.08 10.22
C VAL A 113 -14.02 -7.23 11.19
N THR A 114 -13.84 -8.47 10.74
CA THR A 114 -13.96 -9.65 11.57
C THR A 114 -12.97 -9.63 12.73
N GLU A 115 -11.71 -9.36 12.45
CA GLU A 115 -10.64 -9.27 13.45
C GLU A 115 -10.92 -8.18 14.49
N LEU A 116 -11.28 -6.97 14.04
CA LEU A 116 -11.64 -5.85 14.93
C LEU A 116 -12.82 -6.19 15.84
N SER A 117 -13.81 -6.93 15.30
CA SER A 117 -14.99 -7.35 16.07
C SER A 117 -14.66 -8.42 17.11
N GLN A 118 -13.69 -9.29 16.83
CA GLN A 118 -13.28 -10.38 17.72
C GLN A 118 -12.28 -9.96 18.80
N HIS A 119 -11.59 -8.83 18.61
CA HIS A 119 -10.49 -8.37 19.46
C HIS A 119 -10.69 -6.94 20.01
N ASP A 120 -11.93 -6.57 20.35
CA ASP A 120 -12.28 -5.30 20.98
C ASP A 120 -11.71 -4.06 20.23
N GLY A 121 -11.82 -4.06 18.90
CA GLY A 121 -11.30 -2.98 18.05
C GLY A 121 -9.80 -3.05 17.77
N CYS A 122 -9.13 -4.13 18.16
CA CYS A 122 -7.71 -4.34 17.92
C CYS A 122 -7.47 -5.33 16.77
N THR A 123 -6.25 -5.30 16.22
CA THR A 123 -5.77 -6.29 15.25
C THR A 123 -4.64 -7.11 15.83
N SER A 124 -4.60 -8.41 15.52
CA SER A 124 -3.49 -9.29 15.93
C SER A 124 -2.21 -8.95 15.16
N PHE A 125 -1.06 -9.28 15.75
CA PHE A 125 0.21 -9.16 15.06
C PHE A 125 0.29 -10.05 13.81
N ALA A 126 -0.35 -11.22 13.86
CA ALA A 126 -0.38 -12.17 12.73
C ALA A 126 -1.06 -11.53 11.51
N LEU A 127 -2.25 -10.94 11.70
CA LEU A 127 -2.96 -10.24 10.63
C LEU A 127 -2.16 -9.04 10.11
N ARG A 128 -1.61 -8.22 10.99
CA ARG A 128 -0.80 -7.05 10.54
C ARG A 128 0.40 -7.47 9.70
N ARG A 129 1.07 -8.57 10.06
CA ARG A 129 2.20 -9.11 9.29
C ARG A 129 1.77 -9.64 7.93
N GLU A 130 0.65 -10.33 7.86
CA GLU A 130 0.06 -10.83 6.61
C GLU A 130 -0.30 -9.66 5.67
N LEU A 131 -1.02 -8.67 6.19
CA LEU A 131 -1.38 -7.47 5.46
C LEU A 131 -0.16 -6.68 4.98
N ALA A 132 0.90 -6.58 5.78
CA ALA A 132 2.14 -5.92 5.39
C ALA A 132 2.85 -6.65 4.25
N SER A 133 2.85 -7.99 4.26
CA SER A 133 3.38 -8.79 3.15
C SER A 133 2.60 -8.54 1.86
N ALA A 134 1.27 -8.56 1.94
CA ALA A 134 0.39 -8.26 0.81
C ALA A 134 0.59 -6.82 0.28
N ALA A 135 0.79 -5.86 1.18
CA ALA A 135 1.03 -4.46 0.83
C ALA A 135 2.34 -4.27 0.05
N PHE A 136 3.44 -4.93 0.47
CA PHE A 136 4.70 -4.91 -0.28
C PHE A 136 4.57 -5.62 -1.63
N ALA A 137 3.87 -6.74 -1.71
CA ALA A 137 3.59 -7.41 -2.98
C ALA A 137 2.80 -6.48 -3.93
N ARG A 138 1.77 -5.80 -3.42
CA ARG A 138 0.95 -4.87 -4.21
C ARG A 138 1.74 -3.68 -4.74
N THR A 139 2.63 -3.08 -3.93
CA THR A 139 3.47 -1.97 -4.39
C THR A 139 4.52 -2.43 -5.40
N ALA A 140 5.08 -3.62 -5.23
CA ALA A 140 6.03 -4.19 -6.20
C ALA A 140 5.37 -4.47 -7.56
N GLU A 141 4.13 -5.01 -7.58
CA GLU A 141 3.34 -5.21 -8.80
C GLU A 141 3.02 -3.89 -9.48
N TYR A 142 2.61 -2.88 -8.70
CA TYR A 142 2.31 -1.55 -9.18
C TYR A 142 3.52 -0.92 -9.89
N ASP A 143 4.68 -0.90 -9.23
CA ASP A 143 5.92 -0.36 -9.78
C ASP A 143 6.40 -1.15 -11.01
N ALA A 144 6.24 -2.48 -11.01
CA ALA A 144 6.59 -3.31 -12.15
C ALA A 144 5.73 -2.98 -13.38
N THR A 145 4.43 -2.72 -13.18
CA THR A 145 3.50 -2.33 -14.25
C THR A 145 3.89 -0.98 -14.86
N ILE A 146 4.21 0.01 -14.02
CA ILE A 146 4.67 1.34 -14.47
C ILE A 146 5.98 1.20 -15.24
N ALA A 147 6.95 0.46 -14.72
CA ALA A 147 8.24 0.27 -15.34
C ALA A 147 8.14 -0.45 -16.71
N ALA A 148 7.26 -1.44 -16.82
CA ALA A 148 6.99 -2.14 -18.08
C ALA A 148 6.37 -1.19 -19.13
N TRP A 149 5.37 -0.40 -18.72
CA TRP A 149 4.73 0.58 -19.59
C TRP A 149 5.72 1.64 -20.07
N MET A 150 6.51 2.24 -19.19
CA MET A 150 7.54 3.23 -19.55
C MET A 150 8.60 2.65 -20.50
N SER A 151 9.00 1.40 -20.32
CA SER A 151 9.94 0.74 -21.23
C SER A 151 9.32 0.50 -22.61
N GLY A 152 8.04 0.16 -22.69
CA GLY A 152 7.29 -0.02 -23.94
C GLY A 152 7.15 1.29 -24.73
N THR A 153 6.85 2.40 -24.07
CA THR A 153 6.73 3.73 -24.69
C THR A 153 8.07 4.26 -25.19
N SER A 154 9.18 3.84 -24.61
CA SER A 154 10.54 4.19 -25.06
C SER A 154 11.01 3.40 -26.31
N GLY A 155 10.18 2.49 -26.85
CA GLY A 155 10.52 1.67 -28.03
C GLY A 155 11.56 0.58 -27.78
N THR A 156 11.83 0.23 -26.52
CA THR A 156 12.78 -0.81 -26.15
C THR A 156 12.20 -2.20 -26.41
N THR A 157 12.66 -2.90 -27.45
CA THR A 157 12.19 -4.26 -27.80
C THR A 157 12.66 -5.30 -26.78
N PHE A 158 13.87 -5.16 -26.26
CA PHE A 158 14.47 -6.09 -25.29
C PHE A 158 15.00 -5.31 -24.09
N PRO A 159 14.23 -5.23 -22.98
CA PRO A 159 14.69 -4.55 -21.79
C PRO A 159 15.85 -5.31 -21.12
N SER A 160 16.80 -4.57 -20.53
CA SER A 160 17.93 -5.17 -19.80
C SER A 160 17.50 -5.94 -18.55
N VAL A 161 16.32 -5.66 -18.03
CA VAL A 161 15.70 -6.36 -16.89
C VAL A 161 14.27 -6.71 -17.23
N LEU A 162 13.96 -7.98 -17.29
CA LEU A 162 12.59 -8.49 -17.43
C LEU A 162 12.04 -8.85 -16.04
N ARG A 163 10.90 -8.24 -15.67
CA ARG A 163 10.18 -8.56 -14.43
C ARG A 163 8.93 -9.34 -14.77
N LEU A 164 8.83 -10.56 -14.26
CA LEU A 164 7.67 -11.42 -14.44
C LEU A 164 6.93 -11.55 -13.11
N ASN A 165 5.63 -11.32 -13.16
CA ASN A 165 4.73 -11.45 -12.01
C ASN A 165 3.70 -12.52 -12.35
N TYR A 166 3.64 -13.57 -11.54
CA TYR A 166 2.69 -14.66 -11.72
C TYR A 166 1.69 -14.63 -10.57
N VAL A 167 0.41 -14.75 -10.90
CA VAL A 167 -0.72 -14.79 -9.95
C VAL A 167 -1.55 -16.04 -10.18
N GLY A 168 -2.27 -16.48 -9.15
CA GLY A 168 -3.18 -17.63 -9.30
C GLY A 168 -2.49 -18.96 -9.00
N GLN A 169 -1.86 -19.05 -7.83
CA GLN A 169 -1.26 -20.28 -7.35
C GLN A 169 -2.24 -21.46 -7.41
N HIS A 170 -1.84 -22.53 -8.07
CA HIS A 170 -2.53 -23.82 -8.02
C HIS A 170 -1.65 -24.83 -7.29
N GLN A 171 -2.09 -25.24 -6.09
CA GLN A 171 -1.36 -26.23 -5.30
C GLN A 171 -1.50 -27.60 -5.95
N LEU A 172 -0.38 -28.25 -6.24
CA LEU A 172 -0.34 -29.61 -6.74
C LEU A 172 -0.46 -30.62 -5.59
N ARG A 173 -0.87 -31.84 -5.92
CA ARG A 173 -1.00 -32.90 -4.94
C ARG A 173 0.35 -33.26 -4.28
N TYR A 174 1.43 -33.18 -5.03
CA TYR A 174 2.83 -33.40 -4.60
C TYR A 174 3.80 -32.88 -5.68
N GLY A 175 5.07 -32.76 -5.34
CA GLY A 175 6.14 -32.39 -6.27
C GLY A 175 6.67 -33.61 -7.06
N GLU A 176 7.99 -33.70 -7.19
CA GLU A 176 8.63 -34.88 -7.81
C GLU A 176 8.40 -36.14 -6.97
N ASN A 177 8.37 -35.99 -5.65
CA ASN A 177 8.11 -37.08 -4.70
C ASN A 177 6.86 -36.76 -3.83
N PRO A 178 6.15 -37.81 -3.33
CA PRO A 178 4.88 -37.65 -2.60
C PRO A 178 4.94 -36.79 -1.33
N HIS A 179 6.11 -36.64 -0.72
CA HIS A 179 6.31 -35.88 0.50
C HIS A 179 6.67 -34.38 0.22
N GLN A 180 6.84 -34.02 -1.04
CA GLN A 180 7.19 -32.67 -1.43
C GLN A 180 5.94 -31.84 -1.79
N ALA A 181 5.85 -30.64 -1.24
CA ALA A 181 4.84 -29.66 -1.68
C ALA A 181 5.26 -29.05 -3.02
N ALA A 182 4.29 -28.83 -3.91
CA ALA A 182 4.50 -28.13 -5.17
C ALA A 182 3.31 -27.25 -5.55
N ALA A 183 3.56 -26.24 -6.33
CA ALA A 183 2.54 -25.34 -6.87
C ALA A 183 2.93 -24.86 -8.27
N VAL A 184 1.91 -24.50 -9.05
CA VAL A 184 2.03 -23.81 -10.33
C VAL A 184 1.41 -22.44 -10.20
N TYR A 185 2.02 -21.44 -10.82
CA TYR A 185 1.54 -20.06 -10.87
C TYR A 185 1.14 -19.68 -12.28
#